data_51f3ad77c2037170ab700322716193f2
#
_entry.id   51f3ad77c2037170ab700322716193f2
#
_cell.length_a   1.000
_cell.length_b   1.000
_cell.length_c   1.000
_cell.angle_alpha   90.00
_cell.angle_beta   90.00
_cell.angle_gamma   90.00
#
_symmetry.space_group_name_H-M   'P 1'
#
loop_
_entity.id
_entity.type
_entity.pdbx_description
1 polymer ?
#
loop_
_entity_poly.entity_id
_entity_poly.type
_entity_poly.pdbx_seq_one_letter_code
_entity_poly.pdbx_strand_id
1 'polypeptide(L)'
;MKAALVILAMVSASEAAGLLGACPKPPQAGEPLRDLTPAQLASFNAGKAIFAKPFAPETGLGPLFNAPACGECHEEPELGGSGDETETHAAVAQPNGTCDMLAAHGGPVFQAHTTPALKKATGLDAEPIPEGVTRATRTSPDLFGFGLLDAVPDAEILARADSADRDHDGISGRVNRSPDGRLGRFGRKAFLPDLAEFNAGAFVIEMGITNPVVPTEETIGGKPIPPGVDPTPEPELSAEDLAHVVDFVRFLAPPPQLPLTLEGERGRQEFRTMGCLSCHTPALVTGPNKVRALDRKVVAAYTDLLLHDMGPERADICLGLASPSEFRTEPLMGLRFAKHFLHDGAATTIEQAIQLHAGEAARSRDYFVKADPKAKAALLAFLKSL
;
A
#
# COMPACT_ATOMS: atom_id res chain seq x y z
N MET A 1 -53.30 49.56 -47.29
CA MET A 1 -53.13 48.20 -46.79
C MET A 1 -51.72 47.78 -47.17
N LYS A 2 -50.76 47.80 -46.23
CA LYS A 2 -49.35 47.36 -46.43
C LYS A 2 -49.18 46.06 -45.67
N ALA A 3 -48.92 44.95 -46.37
CA ALA A 3 -48.59 43.65 -45.75
C ALA A 3 -47.09 43.64 -45.39
N ALA A 4 -46.79 43.40 -44.10
CA ALA A 4 -45.47 43.25 -43.64
C ALA A 4 -45.07 41.73 -43.71
N LEU A 5 -44.05 41.45 -44.47
CA LEU A 5 -43.47 40.11 -44.62
C LEU A 5 -42.53 39.84 -43.42
N VAL A 6 -42.88 38.90 -42.57
CA VAL A 6 -41.99 38.43 -41.46
C VAL A 6 -41.16 37.32 -42.03
N ILE A 7 -39.84 37.55 -42.15
CA ILE A 7 -38.86 36.55 -42.50
C ILE A 7 -38.41 35.86 -41.21
N LEU A 8 -38.81 34.59 -41.04
CA LEU A 8 -38.38 33.74 -39.93
C LEU A 8 -37.01 33.16 -40.32
N ALA A 9 -35.95 33.63 -39.68
CA ALA A 9 -34.61 33.04 -39.83
C ALA A 9 -34.55 31.72 -39.05
N MET A 10 -34.54 30.63 -39.75
CA MET A 10 -34.17 29.31 -39.16
C MET A 10 -32.65 29.30 -38.93
N VAL A 11 -32.22 29.49 -37.68
CA VAL A 11 -30.85 29.20 -37.28
C VAL A 11 -30.76 27.68 -37.11
N SER A 12 -29.95 27.07 -37.94
CA SER A 12 -29.71 25.63 -37.91
C SER A 12 -29.00 25.20 -36.62
N ALA A 13 -29.58 24.24 -35.91
CA ALA A 13 -29.11 23.68 -34.63
C ALA A 13 -27.90 22.74 -34.80
N SER A 14 -27.04 22.94 -35.80
CA SER A 14 -25.92 22.01 -36.12
C SER A 14 -24.53 22.45 -35.65
N GLU A 15 -24.36 23.60 -34.97
CA GLU A 15 -23.03 24.07 -34.52
C GLU A 15 -22.79 23.99 -33.00
N ALA A 16 -23.75 23.50 -32.20
CA ALA A 16 -23.58 23.41 -30.74
C ALA A 16 -23.02 22.06 -30.25
N ALA A 17 -22.78 21.10 -31.15
CA ALA A 17 -22.28 19.76 -30.77
C ALA A 17 -20.74 19.63 -30.70
N GLY A 18 -19.99 20.69 -30.98
CA GLY A 18 -18.53 20.67 -31.11
C GLY A 18 -17.72 21.05 -29.84
N LEU A 19 -18.37 21.45 -28.74
CA LEU A 19 -17.68 22.01 -27.55
C LEU A 19 -17.78 21.19 -26.27
N LEU A 20 -18.39 20.02 -26.30
CA LEU A 20 -18.24 19.04 -25.21
C LEU A 20 -17.00 18.21 -25.49
N GLY A 21 -15.82 18.76 -25.21
CA GLY A 21 -14.58 17.97 -25.18
C GLY A 21 -14.84 16.70 -24.38
N ALA A 22 -14.53 15.53 -24.97
CA ALA A 22 -14.65 14.26 -24.28
C ALA A 22 -13.97 14.37 -22.91
N CYS A 23 -14.69 14.05 -21.82
CA CYS A 23 -14.06 14.00 -20.49
C CYS A 23 -12.83 13.12 -20.61
N PRO A 24 -11.65 13.65 -20.24
CA PRO A 24 -10.43 12.87 -20.39
C PRO A 24 -10.57 11.57 -19.59
N LYS A 25 -10.18 10.44 -20.18
CA LYS A 25 -10.23 9.13 -19.51
C LYS A 25 -9.47 9.15 -18.17
N PRO A 26 -9.96 8.53 -17.11
CA PRO A 26 -9.22 8.42 -15.85
C PRO A 26 -7.88 7.68 -16.05
N PRO A 27 -6.84 8.00 -15.25
CA PRO A 27 -5.57 7.27 -15.29
C PRO A 27 -5.80 5.78 -15.04
N GLN A 28 -5.04 4.94 -15.73
CA GLN A 28 -5.05 3.48 -15.53
C GLN A 28 -3.96 3.06 -14.55
N ALA A 29 -3.90 1.77 -14.20
CA ALA A 29 -2.80 1.21 -13.42
C ALA A 29 -1.45 1.56 -14.07
N GLY A 30 -0.44 1.94 -13.26
CA GLY A 30 0.89 2.32 -13.74
C GLY A 30 1.00 3.73 -14.35
N GLU A 31 -0.11 4.46 -14.51
CA GLU A 31 -0.12 5.84 -15.00
C GLU A 31 -0.04 6.87 -13.85
N PRO A 32 0.48 8.08 -14.12
CA PRO A 32 0.56 9.13 -13.11
C PRO A 32 -0.80 9.78 -12.83
N LEU A 33 -0.93 10.38 -11.65
CA LEU A 33 -2.02 11.29 -11.31
C LEU A 33 -2.14 12.41 -12.36
N ARG A 34 -3.35 12.91 -12.55
CA ARG A 34 -3.61 14.12 -13.37
C ARG A 34 -3.12 15.38 -12.66
N ASP A 35 -3.05 16.45 -13.43
CA ASP A 35 -2.69 17.79 -12.93
C ASP A 35 -1.24 17.88 -12.38
N LEU A 36 -0.34 17.01 -12.80
CA LEU A 36 1.09 17.14 -12.55
C LEU A 36 1.68 18.24 -13.43
N THR A 37 2.63 18.99 -12.89
CA THR A 37 3.48 19.90 -13.69
C THR A 37 4.45 19.09 -14.56
N PRO A 38 5.03 19.68 -15.62
CA PRO A 38 6.05 19.00 -16.42
C PRO A 38 7.23 18.49 -15.59
N ALA A 39 7.66 19.22 -14.57
CA ALA A 39 8.75 18.81 -13.67
C ALA A 39 8.36 17.59 -12.83
N GLN A 40 7.14 17.57 -12.27
CA GLN A 40 6.63 16.43 -11.50
C GLN A 40 6.49 15.18 -12.37
N LEU A 41 5.98 15.34 -13.61
CA LEU A 41 5.89 14.23 -14.56
C LEU A 41 7.29 13.70 -14.95
N ALA A 42 8.27 14.59 -15.12
CA ALA A 42 9.65 14.19 -15.39
C ALA A 42 10.23 13.39 -14.19
N SER A 43 10.03 13.87 -12.95
CA SER A 43 10.44 13.17 -11.73
C SER A 43 9.76 11.79 -11.60
N PHE A 44 8.45 11.71 -11.84
CA PHE A 44 7.71 10.45 -11.88
C PHE A 44 8.32 9.44 -12.86
N ASN A 45 8.63 9.88 -14.09
CA ASN A 45 9.21 9.01 -15.12
C ASN A 45 10.64 8.58 -14.77
N ALA A 46 11.45 9.46 -14.20
CA ALA A 46 12.79 9.13 -13.71
C ALA A 46 12.69 8.09 -12.57
N GLY A 47 11.81 8.30 -11.61
CA GLY A 47 11.56 7.35 -10.52
C GLY A 47 11.05 6.01 -11.01
N LYS A 48 10.14 6.00 -11.99
CA LYS A 48 9.66 4.76 -12.63
C LYS A 48 10.82 3.96 -13.25
N ALA A 49 11.77 4.63 -13.89
CA ALA A 49 12.93 3.98 -14.49
C ALA A 49 13.87 3.38 -13.43
N ILE A 50 14.09 4.08 -12.30
CA ILE A 50 14.90 3.57 -11.18
C ILE A 50 14.19 2.39 -10.50
N PHE A 51 12.90 2.49 -10.27
CA PHE A 51 12.07 1.46 -9.64
C PHE A 51 12.07 0.14 -10.44
N ALA A 52 12.14 0.23 -11.77
CA ALA A 52 12.21 -0.93 -12.67
C ALA A 52 13.63 -1.48 -12.86
N LYS A 53 14.67 -0.73 -12.47
CA LYS A 53 16.05 -1.08 -12.76
C LYS A 53 16.56 -2.16 -11.81
N PRO A 54 17.03 -3.32 -12.32
CA PRO A 54 17.76 -4.25 -11.47
C PRO A 54 19.14 -3.68 -11.12
N PHE A 55 19.50 -3.77 -9.85
CA PHE A 55 20.81 -3.43 -9.33
C PHE A 55 21.70 -4.68 -9.26
N ALA A 56 22.99 -4.48 -9.40
CA ALA A 56 24.03 -5.46 -9.18
C ALA A 56 24.97 -4.97 -8.07
N PRO A 57 25.82 -5.81 -7.46
CA PRO A 57 26.76 -5.34 -6.44
C PRO A 57 27.60 -4.14 -6.87
N GLU A 58 28.01 -4.10 -8.13
CA GLU A 58 28.80 -2.99 -8.70
C GLU A 58 28.00 -1.72 -8.96
N THR A 59 26.68 -1.78 -8.81
CA THR A 59 25.75 -0.64 -8.99
C THR A 59 24.92 -0.37 -7.74
N GLY A 60 25.31 -0.95 -6.58
CA GLY A 60 24.77 -0.66 -5.27
C GLY A 60 23.81 -1.69 -4.71
N LEU A 61 23.64 -2.90 -5.33
CA LEU A 61 22.92 -3.97 -4.66
C LEU A 61 23.74 -4.41 -3.44
N GLY A 62 23.17 -4.26 -2.26
CA GLY A 62 23.88 -4.58 -1.02
C GLY A 62 24.13 -6.06 -0.82
N PRO A 63 25.00 -6.41 0.13
CA PRO A 63 25.40 -7.78 0.41
C PRO A 63 24.26 -8.69 0.83
N LEU A 64 23.22 -8.15 1.49
CA LEU A 64 21.98 -8.81 1.87
C LEU A 64 20.82 -8.18 1.10
N PHE A 65 19.91 -8.98 0.52
CA PHE A 65 18.78 -8.48 -0.23
C PHE A 65 17.65 -9.50 -0.35
N ASN A 66 16.43 -9.03 -0.65
CA ASN A 66 15.27 -9.86 -1.02
C ASN A 66 15.10 -9.91 -2.55
N ALA A 67 15.23 -8.77 -3.24
CA ALA A 67 15.16 -8.67 -4.68
C ALA A 67 16.13 -7.61 -5.21
N PRO A 68 16.64 -7.73 -6.46
CA PRO A 68 17.53 -6.75 -7.05
C PRO A 68 16.82 -5.52 -7.64
N ALA A 69 15.49 -5.49 -7.67
CA ALA A 69 14.69 -4.35 -8.17
C ALA A 69 13.35 -4.27 -7.43
N CYS A 70 12.86 -3.06 -7.18
CA CYS A 70 11.52 -2.86 -6.62
C CYS A 70 10.43 -3.49 -7.52
N GLY A 71 10.64 -3.39 -8.85
CA GLY A 71 9.71 -3.90 -9.85
C GLY A 71 9.58 -5.42 -9.87
N GLU A 72 10.46 -6.19 -9.24
CA GLU A 72 10.30 -7.66 -9.15
C GLU A 72 9.19 -8.05 -8.17
N CYS A 73 9.00 -7.25 -7.10
CA CYS A 73 7.94 -7.47 -6.12
C CYS A 73 6.69 -6.62 -6.40
N HIS A 74 6.78 -5.60 -7.27
CA HIS A 74 5.71 -4.65 -7.56
C HIS A 74 5.48 -4.51 -9.06
N GLU A 75 5.08 -5.60 -9.74
CA GLU A 75 5.02 -5.66 -11.22
C GLU A 75 3.61 -5.82 -11.81
N GLU A 76 2.61 -6.29 -11.05
CA GLU A 76 1.30 -6.66 -11.58
C GLU A 76 0.14 -5.78 -11.10
N PRO A 77 -0.75 -5.35 -11.98
CA PRO A 77 -0.80 -5.57 -13.44
C PRO A 77 0.16 -4.69 -14.23
N GLU A 78 0.81 -3.75 -13.59
CA GLU A 78 1.75 -2.76 -14.09
C GLU A 78 2.72 -2.40 -12.97
N LEU A 79 3.85 -1.79 -13.31
CA LEU A 79 4.86 -1.37 -12.35
C LEU A 79 4.26 -0.48 -11.25
N GLY A 80 4.49 -0.85 -9.99
CA GLY A 80 3.86 -0.28 -8.81
C GLY A 80 2.61 -1.04 -8.35
N GLY A 81 2.30 -2.17 -8.97
CA GLY A 81 1.30 -3.12 -8.51
C GLY A 81 1.79 -4.05 -7.41
N SER A 82 1.16 -5.22 -7.29
CA SER A 82 1.58 -6.30 -6.38
C SER A 82 2.47 -7.31 -7.09
N GLY A 83 2.98 -8.30 -6.36
CA GLY A 83 3.74 -9.43 -6.90
C GLY A 83 3.51 -10.71 -6.11
N ASP A 84 4.12 -11.80 -6.59
CA ASP A 84 4.02 -13.13 -5.99
C ASP A 84 5.16 -13.37 -4.97
N GLU A 85 6.17 -12.50 -4.93
CA GLU A 85 7.29 -12.58 -4.02
C GLU A 85 6.84 -12.32 -2.59
N THR A 86 7.56 -12.95 -1.67
CA THR A 86 7.29 -12.82 -0.25
C THR A 86 8.54 -12.45 0.52
N GLU A 87 8.36 -11.65 1.55
CA GLU A 87 9.39 -11.27 2.51
C GLU A 87 9.19 -11.96 3.85
N THR A 88 10.27 -12.20 4.59
CA THR A 88 10.24 -12.78 5.93
C THR A 88 10.42 -11.71 6.99
N HIS A 89 9.46 -11.64 7.90
CA HIS A 89 9.52 -10.80 9.09
C HIS A 89 9.69 -11.65 10.35
N ALA A 90 10.36 -11.11 11.36
CA ALA A 90 10.39 -11.72 12.68
C ALA A 90 10.38 -10.68 13.80
N ALA A 91 9.74 -11.02 14.91
CA ALA A 91 9.72 -10.21 16.12
C ALA A 91 9.39 -11.06 17.34
N VAL A 92 9.51 -10.48 18.53
CA VAL A 92 9.13 -11.12 19.80
C VAL A 92 8.13 -10.23 20.52
N ALA A 93 6.88 -10.69 20.66
CA ALA A 93 5.91 -10.05 21.53
C ALA A 93 6.28 -10.35 22.99
N GLN A 94 6.57 -9.31 23.77
CA GLN A 94 6.97 -9.45 25.16
C GLN A 94 5.75 -9.59 26.08
N PRO A 95 5.86 -10.28 27.21
CA PRO A 95 4.74 -10.45 28.15
C PRO A 95 4.18 -9.14 28.72
N ASN A 96 4.97 -8.07 28.73
CA ASN A 96 4.54 -6.74 29.16
C ASN A 96 3.80 -5.94 28.07
N GLY A 97 3.53 -6.56 26.90
CA GLY A 97 2.84 -5.92 25.77
C GLY A 97 3.74 -5.10 24.84
N THR A 98 5.06 -5.03 25.09
CA THR A 98 5.99 -4.37 24.17
C THR A 98 6.42 -5.32 23.05
N CYS A 99 6.89 -4.76 21.94
CA CYS A 99 7.38 -5.50 20.79
C CYS A 99 8.89 -5.34 20.67
N ASP A 100 9.62 -6.45 20.68
CA ASP A 100 11.02 -6.48 20.27
C ASP A 100 11.06 -6.79 18.77
N MET A 101 11.42 -5.79 17.97
CA MET A 101 11.53 -5.86 16.52
C MET A 101 12.87 -6.44 16.06
N LEU A 102 13.66 -7.02 16.96
CA LEU A 102 14.95 -7.66 16.69
C LEU A 102 15.99 -6.72 16.02
N ALA A 103 15.91 -5.41 16.27
CA ALA A 103 16.86 -4.44 15.71
C ALA A 103 18.33 -4.77 16.04
N ALA A 104 18.61 -5.40 17.19
CA ALA A 104 19.93 -5.88 17.56
C ALA A 104 20.41 -7.11 16.74
N HIS A 105 19.55 -7.66 15.89
CA HIS A 105 19.79 -8.85 15.08
C HIS A 105 19.52 -8.63 13.57
N GLY A 106 19.33 -7.38 13.13
CA GLY A 106 19.03 -7.03 11.74
C GLY A 106 17.54 -6.92 11.40
N GLY A 107 16.64 -7.35 12.34
CA GLY A 107 15.18 -7.36 12.09
C GLY A 107 14.52 -5.97 12.10
N PRO A 108 13.22 -5.89 11.80
CA PRO A 108 12.26 -7.00 11.74
C PRO A 108 12.17 -7.76 10.40
N VAL A 109 12.73 -7.27 9.30
CA VAL A 109 12.78 -7.95 8.00
C VAL A 109 14.11 -8.67 7.89
N PHE A 110 14.11 -9.88 7.35
CA PHE A 110 15.30 -10.72 7.18
C PHE A 110 15.46 -11.08 5.71
N GLN A 111 16.61 -10.76 5.13
CA GLN A 111 16.86 -10.88 3.71
C GLN A 111 17.09 -12.34 3.30
N ALA A 112 16.45 -12.72 2.18
CA ALA A 112 16.44 -14.10 1.68
C ALA A 112 17.70 -14.48 0.89
N HIS A 113 18.52 -13.49 0.48
CA HIS A 113 19.64 -13.70 -0.41
C HIS A 113 20.90 -12.98 0.07
N THR A 114 22.04 -13.51 -0.37
CA THR A 114 23.36 -12.89 -0.19
C THR A 114 24.07 -12.74 -1.52
N THR A 115 24.87 -11.69 -1.68
CA THR A 115 25.77 -11.58 -2.84
C THR A 115 26.81 -12.70 -2.85
N PRO A 116 27.37 -13.08 -4.00
CA PRO A 116 28.45 -14.06 -4.07
C PRO A 116 29.66 -13.73 -3.20
N ALA A 117 29.97 -12.43 -3.03
CA ALA A 117 31.05 -11.97 -2.18
C ALA A 117 30.77 -12.25 -0.69
N LEU A 118 29.56 -11.92 -0.22
CA LEU A 118 29.16 -12.20 1.18
C LEU A 118 29.10 -13.70 1.44
N LYS A 119 28.49 -14.48 0.53
CA LYS A 119 28.43 -15.94 0.64
C LYS A 119 29.84 -16.56 0.74
N LYS A 120 30.78 -16.09 -0.08
CA LYS A 120 32.19 -16.56 -0.02
C LYS A 120 32.85 -16.22 1.30
N ALA A 121 32.57 -15.04 1.86
CA ALA A 121 33.18 -14.58 3.12
C ALA A 121 32.59 -15.25 4.37
N THR A 122 31.32 -15.59 4.37
CA THR A 122 30.57 -16.03 5.55
C THR A 122 30.03 -17.46 5.47
N GLY A 123 29.83 -17.99 4.25
CA GLY A 123 29.13 -19.24 4.00
C GLY A 123 27.62 -19.15 4.08
N LEU A 124 27.03 -17.95 4.26
CA LEU A 124 25.60 -17.73 4.37
C LEU A 124 24.94 -17.61 2.99
N ASP A 125 23.76 -18.20 2.83
CA ASP A 125 22.88 -18.05 1.67
C ASP A 125 21.79 -16.98 1.88
N ALA A 126 21.47 -16.71 3.15
CA ALA A 126 20.45 -15.76 3.60
C ALA A 126 20.84 -15.19 4.95
N GLU A 127 20.17 -14.15 5.39
CA GLU A 127 20.34 -13.61 6.72
C GLU A 127 19.85 -14.60 7.79
N PRO A 128 20.63 -14.85 8.86
CA PRO A 128 20.25 -15.78 9.91
C PRO A 128 19.18 -15.18 10.82
N ILE A 129 18.03 -15.85 10.93
CA ILE A 129 16.95 -15.47 11.84
C ILE A 129 17.18 -16.12 13.20
N PRO A 130 17.14 -15.37 14.33
CA PRO A 130 17.31 -15.94 15.67
C PRO A 130 16.33 -17.08 15.96
N GLU A 131 16.73 -18.01 16.80
CA GLU A 131 15.85 -19.08 17.28
C GLU A 131 14.82 -18.56 18.29
N GLY A 132 13.65 -19.20 18.36
CA GLY A 132 12.62 -18.90 19.35
C GLY A 132 11.82 -17.63 19.09
N VAL A 133 11.99 -16.99 17.93
CA VAL A 133 11.21 -15.80 17.51
C VAL A 133 9.97 -16.19 16.71
N THR A 134 8.95 -15.33 16.77
CA THR A 134 7.79 -15.44 15.85
C THR A 134 8.23 -14.99 14.47
N ARG A 135 7.90 -15.78 13.44
CA ARG A 135 8.15 -15.46 12.02
C ARG A 135 6.83 -15.27 11.28
N ALA A 136 6.84 -14.38 10.31
CA ALA A 136 5.72 -14.13 9.41
C ALA A 136 6.22 -14.00 7.97
N THR A 137 5.44 -14.52 7.03
CA THR A 137 5.63 -14.28 5.61
C THR A 137 4.64 -13.23 5.16
N ARG A 138 5.07 -12.26 4.36
CA ARG A 138 4.22 -11.19 3.83
C ARG A 138 4.35 -11.08 2.33
N THR A 139 3.23 -10.81 1.67
CA THR A 139 3.18 -10.53 0.23
C THR A 139 3.30 -9.04 -0.02
N SER A 140 3.83 -8.67 -1.19
CA SER A 140 3.95 -7.27 -1.62
C SER A 140 2.57 -6.71 -2.01
N PRO A 141 2.11 -5.60 -1.38
CA PRO A 141 0.87 -4.92 -1.76
C PRO A 141 1.06 -4.11 -3.05
N ASP A 142 -0.04 -3.72 -3.70
CA ASP A 142 0.02 -2.66 -4.67
C ASP A 142 0.26 -1.29 -4.01
N LEU A 143 0.86 -0.36 -4.77
CA LEU A 143 1.23 0.99 -4.32
C LEU A 143 0.32 2.07 -4.92
N PHE A 144 -0.71 1.66 -5.67
CA PHE A 144 -1.61 2.58 -6.35
C PHE A 144 -2.33 3.52 -5.40
N GLY A 145 -2.19 4.83 -5.64
CA GLY A 145 -2.83 5.85 -4.83
C GLY A 145 -2.19 6.11 -3.46
N PHE A 146 -1.05 5.51 -3.13
CA PHE A 146 -0.39 5.70 -1.84
C PHE A 146 -0.01 7.16 -1.58
N GLY A 147 0.35 7.94 -2.60
CA GLY A 147 0.57 9.37 -2.43
C GLY A 147 -0.68 10.18 -2.07
N LEU A 148 -1.86 9.71 -2.45
CA LEU A 148 -3.12 10.30 -1.97
C LEU A 148 -3.35 9.94 -0.50
N LEU A 149 -3.03 8.71 -0.07
CA LEU A 149 -3.10 8.31 1.35
C LEU A 149 -2.08 9.05 2.20
N ASP A 150 -0.87 9.29 1.68
CA ASP A 150 0.17 10.12 2.31
C ASP A 150 -0.30 11.55 2.58
N ALA A 151 -1.11 12.10 1.67
CA ALA A 151 -1.68 13.45 1.78
C ALA A 151 -2.94 13.55 2.68
N VAL A 152 -3.44 12.44 3.24
CA VAL A 152 -4.56 12.46 4.20
C VAL A 152 -4.07 13.04 5.54
N PRO A 153 -4.72 14.05 6.12
CA PRO A 153 -4.33 14.59 7.43
C PRO A 153 -4.51 13.58 8.56
N ASP A 154 -3.63 13.60 9.56
CA ASP A 154 -3.76 12.75 10.75
C ASP A 154 -5.13 12.91 11.42
N ALA A 155 -5.68 14.13 11.45
CA ALA A 155 -7.00 14.41 12.02
C ALA A 155 -8.12 13.62 11.33
N GLU A 156 -8.01 13.36 10.03
CA GLU A 156 -8.97 12.59 9.24
C GLU A 156 -8.95 11.10 9.65
N ILE A 157 -7.76 10.56 9.96
CA ILE A 157 -7.59 9.20 10.47
C ILE A 157 -8.06 9.10 11.91
N LEU A 158 -7.58 10.02 12.78
CA LEU A 158 -7.92 10.05 14.20
C LEU A 158 -9.42 10.22 14.47
N ALA A 159 -10.14 10.91 13.58
CA ALA A 159 -11.60 11.09 13.70
C ALA A 159 -12.40 9.77 13.64
N ARG A 160 -11.78 8.69 13.12
CA ARG A 160 -12.38 7.34 13.00
C ARG A 160 -11.89 6.38 14.07
N ALA A 161 -10.86 6.76 14.82
CA ALA A 161 -10.31 5.88 15.84
C ALA A 161 -11.25 5.78 17.05
N ASP A 162 -11.55 4.57 17.47
CA ASP A 162 -12.29 4.27 18.70
C ASP A 162 -11.65 3.11 19.48
N SER A 163 -10.40 3.30 19.90
CA SER A 163 -9.61 2.27 20.59
C SER A 163 -10.25 1.70 21.87
N ALA A 164 -11.31 2.31 22.38
CA ALA A 164 -12.03 1.88 23.56
C ALA A 164 -13.42 1.29 23.23
N ASP A 165 -13.77 1.12 21.95
CA ASP A 165 -15.08 0.62 21.50
C ASP A 165 -16.24 1.31 22.27
N ARG A 166 -16.26 2.65 22.24
CA ARG A 166 -17.19 3.46 23.05
C ARG A 166 -18.64 3.36 22.59
N ASP A 167 -18.85 3.07 21.31
CA ASP A 167 -20.18 2.86 20.75
C ASP A 167 -20.65 1.41 20.87
N HIS A 168 -19.77 0.50 21.38
CA HIS A 168 -20.05 -0.91 21.64
C HIS A 168 -20.51 -1.70 20.42
N ASP A 169 -19.98 -1.38 19.25
CA ASP A 169 -20.25 -2.15 18.03
C ASP A 169 -19.31 -3.35 17.85
N GLY A 170 -18.27 -3.46 18.68
CA GLY A 170 -17.29 -4.53 18.69
C GLY A 170 -16.10 -4.27 17.76
N ILE A 171 -15.93 -3.03 17.29
CA ILE A 171 -14.85 -2.62 16.37
C ILE A 171 -14.10 -1.44 16.99
N SER A 172 -12.84 -1.65 17.35
CA SER A 172 -12.09 -0.64 18.10
C SER A 172 -11.40 0.40 17.20
N GLY A 173 -10.67 0.00 16.20
CA GLY A 173 -9.88 0.88 15.33
C GLY A 173 -8.89 1.76 16.09
N ARG A 174 -7.60 1.48 16.03
CA ARG A 174 -6.57 2.30 16.70
C ARG A 174 -5.38 2.61 15.81
N VAL A 175 -4.62 3.67 16.14
CA VAL A 175 -3.43 4.05 15.39
C VAL A 175 -2.19 3.31 15.88
N ASN A 176 -1.25 3.03 14.97
CA ASN A 176 0.13 2.75 15.31
C ASN A 176 0.95 4.05 15.26
N ARG A 177 2.15 4.02 15.80
CA ARG A 177 3.08 5.15 15.78
C ARG A 177 4.49 4.69 15.42
N SER A 178 5.18 5.52 14.65
CA SER A 178 6.62 5.39 14.42
C SER A 178 7.41 5.65 15.70
N PRO A 179 8.70 5.30 15.76
CA PRO A 179 9.54 5.49 16.96
C PRO A 179 9.63 6.94 17.45
N ASP A 180 9.47 7.92 16.57
CA ASP A 180 9.45 9.36 16.89
C ASP A 180 8.07 9.88 17.32
N GLY A 181 7.05 8.99 17.40
CA GLY A 181 5.71 9.29 17.87
C GLY A 181 4.73 9.81 16.81
N ARG A 182 5.15 9.96 15.53
CA ARG A 182 4.24 10.32 14.43
C ARG A 182 3.24 9.21 14.17
N LEU A 183 2.05 9.58 13.68
CA LEU A 183 1.02 8.63 13.28
C LEU A 183 1.50 7.81 12.08
N GLY A 184 1.53 6.49 12.25
CA GLY A 184 1.84 5.57 11.18
C GLY A 184 0.62 5.29 10.30
N ARG A 185 0.84 5.06 9.01
CA ARG A 185 -0.20 4.79 8.02
C ARG A 185 0.20 3.79 6.95
N PHE A 186 1.50 3.50 6.79
CA PHE A 186 2.02 2.57 5.81
C PHE A 186 2.56 1.28 6.44
N GLY A 187 2.67 0.24 5.60
CA GLY A 187 2.94 -1.12 5.99
C GLY A 187 1.72 -1.84 6.56
N ARG A 188 1.78 -3.17 6.64
CA ARG A 188 0.65 -4.02 7.11
C ARG A 188 0.21 -3.73 8.55
N LYS A 189 1.10 -3.13 9.35
CA LYS A 189 0.85 -2.73 10.75
C LYS A 189 0.76 -1.21 10.94
N ALA A 190 0.57 -0.41 9.89
CA ALA A 190 0.51 1.05 9.96
C ALA A 190 1.66 1.66 10.77
N PHE A 191 2.90 1.23 10.53
CA PHE A 191 4.04 1.63 11.38
C PHE A 191 4.79 2.85 10.84
N LEU A 192 4.88 3.01 9.51
CA LEU A 192 5.61 4.10 8.87
C LEU A 192 4.70 5.30 8.59
N PRO A 193 5.17 6.53 8.90
CA PRO A 193 4.31 7.72 8.88
C PRO A 193 4.13 8.33 7.49
N ASP A 194 5.13 8.22 6.61
CA ASP A 194 5.13 8.84 5.27
C ASP A 194 5.88 8.01 4.23
N LEU A 195 5.67 8.35 2.95
CA LEU A 195 6.27 7.64 1.83
C LEU A 195 7.77 7.85 1.69
N ALA A 196 8.32 8.97 2.15
CA ALA A 196 9.74 9.23 2.02
C ALA A 196 10.55 8.27 2.90
N GLU A 197 10.13 8.11 4.15
CA GLU A 197 10.74 7.13 5.07
C GLU A 197 10.47 5.70 4.64
N PHE A 198 9.26 5.41 4.15
CA PHE A 198 8.92 4.07 3.67
C PHE A 198 9.84 3.65 2.51
N ASN A 199 9.98 4.49 1.49
CA ASN A 199 10.83 4.17 0.33
C ASN A 199 12.31 4.13 0.70
N ALA A 200 12.78 5.05 1.56
CA ALA A 200 14.16 5.05 2.02
C ALA A 200 14.50 3.76 2.79
N GLY A 201 13.60 3.31 3.67
CA GLY A 201 13.75 2.05 4.39
C GLY A 201 13.68 0.84 3.45
N ALA A 202 12.77 0.84 2.48
CA ALA A 202 12.63 -0.26 1.53
C ALA A 202 13.90 -0.49 0.69
N PHE A 203 14.61 0.57 0.28
CA PHE A 203 15.89 0.42 -0.42
C PHE A 203 16.91 -0.36 0.40
N VAL A 204 17.02 -0.07 1.69
CA VAL A 204 17.97 -0.75 2.58
C VAL A 204 17.50 -2.16 2.92
N ILE A 205 16.24 -2.29 3.34
CA ILE A 205 15.69 -3.54 3.85
C ILE A 205 15.53 -4.59 2.74
N GLU A 206 15.08 -4.17 1.53
CA GLU A 206 14.79 -5.10 0.44
C GLU A 206 15.97 -5.31 -0.50
N MET A 207 16.83 -4.31 -0.65
CA MET A 207 17.91 -4.36 -1.65
C MET A 207 19.30 -4.12 -1.05
N GLY A 208 19.42 -3.86 0.25
CA GLY A 208 20.69 -3.49 0.88
C GLY A 208 21.29 -2.19 0.35
N ILE A 209 20.49 -1.32 -0.27
CA ILE A 209 20.96 -0.08 -0.90
C ILE A 209 20.81 1.07 0.09
N THR A 210 21.93 1.56 0.61
CA THR A 210 21.93 2.71 1.52
C THR A 210 21.62 4.01 0.79
N ASN A 211 21.13 4.98 1.53
CA ASN A 211 20.69 6.26 1.01
C ASN A 211 20.88 7.36 2.07
N PRO A 212 20.75 8.68 1.73
CA PRO A 212 20.98 9.76 2.70
C PRO A 212 20.05 9.77 3.92
N VAL A 213 18.90 9.09 3.88
CA VAL A 213 17.98 8.97 5.01
C VAL A 213 18.38 7.79 5.91
N VAL A 214 18.80 6.69 5.31
CA VAL A 214 19.31 5.48 5.98
C VAL A 214 20.71 5.17 5.43
N PRO A 215 21.76 5.82 5.98
CA PRO A 215 23.12 5.76 5.41
C PRO A 215 23.96 4.60 5.92
N THR A 216 23.35 3.62 6.60
CA THR A 216 24.07 2.49 7.22
C THR A 216 23.54 1.18 6.67
N GLU A 217 24.46 0.29 6.33
CA GLU A 217 24.20 -1.09 5.96
C GLU A 217 23.41 -1.86 7.00
N GLU A 218 22.64 -2.84 6.52
CA GLU A 218 22.05 -3.87 7.36
C GLU A 218 23.15 -4.71 8.04
N THR A 219 22.80 -5.44 9.09
CA THR A 219 23.73 -6.24 9.87
C THR A 219 23.46 -7.72 9.69
N ILE A 220 24.46 -8.55 9.86
CA ILE A 220 24.31 -10.01 9.93
C ILE A 220 24.11 -10.42 11.37
N GLY A 221 22.89 -10.65 11.79
CA GLY A 221 22.60 -11.01 13.19
C GLY A 221 23.12 -9.97 14.19
N GLY A 222 23.02 -8.69 13.87
CA GLY A 222 23.51 -7.56 14.69
C GLY A 222 25.00 -7.28 14.57
N LYS A 223 25.74 -7.97 13.68
CA LYS A 223 27.17 -7.73 13.44
C LYS A 223 27.37 -7.00 12.11
N PRO A 224 28.34 -6.08 12.02
CA PRO A 224 28.66 -5.41 10.78
C PRO A 224 28.98 -6.40 9.64
N ILE A 225 28.65 -6.02 8.43
CA ILE A 225 29.04 -6.73 7.20
C ILE A 225 30.57 -6.82 7.12
N PRO A 226 31.16 -7.98 6.73
CA PRO A 226 32.60 -8.12 6.61
C PRO A 226 33.20 -7.11 5.61
N PRO A 227 34.35 -6.50 5.92
CA PRO A 227 34.98 -5.54 5.01
C PRO A 227 35.27 -6.13 3.63
N GLY A 228 34.99 -5.35 2.56
CA GLY A 228 35.34 -5.69 1.19
C GLY A 228 34.36 -6.64 0.48
N VAL A 229 33.21 -6.93 1.09
CA VAL A 229 32.14 -7.71 0.41
C VAL A 229 31.15 -6.80 -0.32
N ASP A 230 31.10 -5.54 0.07
CA ASP A 230 30.38 -4.48 -0.65
C ASP A 230 31.39 -3.65 -1.45
N PRO A 231 31.26 -3.62 -2.80
CA PRO A 231 32.17 -2.89 -3.67
C PRO A 231 31.81 -1.42 -3.85
N THR A 232 30.57 -1.00 -3.50
CA THR A 232 30.05 0.35 -3.78
C THR A 232 30.16 1.23 -2.53
N PRO A 233 30.65 2.49 -2.65
CA PRO A 233 30.72 3.41 -1.51
C PRO A 233 29.35 3.88 -1.03
N GLU A 234 29.18 4.00 0.29
CA GLU A 234 27.99 4.54 0.95
C GLU A 234 27.86 6.07 0.87
N PRO A 235 26.65 6.62 0.71
CA PRO A 235 25.41 5.91 0.32
C PRO A 235 25.37 5.65 -1.19
N GLU A 236 24.91 4.47 -1.61
CA GLU A 236 24.86 4.08 -3.03
C GLU A 236 23.78 4.84 -3.80
N LEU A 237 22.63 5.08 -3.16
CA LEU A 237 21.55 5.83 -3.79
C LEU A 237 21.69 7.33 -3.52
N SER A 238 21.68 8.13 -4.56
CA SER A 238 21.70 9.59 -4.41
C SER A 238 20.40 10.14 -3.82
N ALA A 239 20.45 11.32 -3.19
CA ALA A 239 19.23 12.01 -2.71
C ALA A 239 18.26 12.34 -3.85
N GLU A 240 18.76 12.60 -5.04
CA GLU A 240 17.97 12.89 -6.24
C GLU A 240 17.23 11.64 -6.72
N ASP A 241 17.93 10.50 -6.82
CA ASP A 241 17.33 9.23 -7.22
C ASP A 241 16.27 8.75 -6.22
N LEU A 242 16.55 8.85 -4.91
CA LEU A 242 15.56 8.57 -3.87
C LEU A 242 14.32 9.46 -4.03
N ALA A 243 14.49 10.77 -4.23
CA ALA A 243 13.38 11.69 -4.43
C ALA A 243 12.55 11.34 -5.67
N HIS A 244 13.18 10.91 -6.75
CA HIS A 244 12.49 10.46 -7.96
C HIS A 244 11.65 9.20 -7.69
N VAL A 245 12.16 8.20 -6.97
CA VAL A 245 11.39 7.00 -6.62
C VAL A 245 10.23 7.34 -5.69
N VAL A 246 10.45 8.20 -4.69
CA VAL A 246 9.37 8.72 -3.83
C VAL A 246 8.29 9.42 -4.68
N ASP A 247 8.67 10.22 -5.68
CA ASP A 247 7.73 10.89 -6.58
C ASP A 247 7.01 9.90 -7.52
N PHE A 248 7.66 8.82 -7.96
CA PHE A 248 6.98 7.75 -8.68
C PHE A 248 5.85 7.16 -7.85
N VAL A 249 6.12 6.68 -6.63
CA VAL A 249 5.10 6.10 -5.74
C VAL A 249 4.05 7.15 -5.35
N ARG A 250 4.46 8.38 -5.06
CA ARG A 250 3.56 9.49 -4.68
C ARG A 250 2.57 9.86 -5.76
N PHE A 251 3.00 9.84 -7.01
CA PHE A 251 2.16 10.25 -8.13
C PHE A 251 1.53 9.09 -8.90
N LEU A 252 1.73 7.86 -8.45
CA LEU A 252 1.09 6.69 -9.03
C LEU A 252 -0.41 6.74 -8.79
N ALA A 253 -1.20 6.80 -9.87
CA ALA A 253 -2.64 6.94 -9.76
C ALA A 253 -3.31 5.64 -9.29
N PRO A 254 -4.37 5.72 -8.46
CA PRO A 254 -5.22 4.57 -8.23
C PRO A 254 -5.96 4.23 -9.54
N PRO A 255 -6.10 2.93 -9.88
CA PRO A 255 -6.91 2.53 -11.02
C PRO A 255 -8.38 2.94 -10.78
N PRO A 256 -9.08 3.41 -11.82
CA PRO A 256 -10.46 3.84 -11.64
C PRO A 256 -11.36 2.66 -11.33
N GLN A 257 -12.34 2.87 -10.43
CA GLN A 257 -13.40 1.90 -10.24
C GLN A 257 -14.15 1.67 -11.56
N LEU A 258 -14.45 0.42 -11.88
CA LEU A 258 -15.27 0.09 -13.04
C LEU A 258 -16.71 0.58 -12.86
N PRO A 259 -17.42 0.98 -13.95
CA PRO A 259 -18.83 1.31 -13.87
C PRO A 259 -19.63 0.17 -13.25
N LEU A 260 -20.44 0.48 -12.24
CA LEU A 260 -21.26 -0.54 -11.59
C LEU A 260 -22.40 -0.99 -12.47
N THR A 261 -22.59 -2.30 -12.56
CA THR A 261 -23.82 -2.92 -13.06
C THR A 261 -24.92 -2.81 -12.00
N LEU A 262 -26.16 -3.15 -12.35
CA LEU A 262 -27.24 -3.25 -11.37
C LEU A 262 -26.93 -4.24 -10.24
N GLU A 263 -26.21 -5.32 -10.55
CA GLU A 263 -25.74 -6.27 -9.55
C GLU A 263 -24.65 -5.66 -8.67
N GLY A 264 -23.67 -4.94 -9.24
CA GLY A 264 -22.64 -4.22 -8.48
C GLY A 264 -23.23 -3.14 -7.56
N GLU A 265 -24.28 -2.43 -7.99
CA GLU A 265 -25.01 -1.47 -7.12
C GLU A 265 -25.67 -2.17 -5.93
N ARG A 266 -26.28 -3.34 -6.13
CA ARG A 266 -26.80 -4.16 -5.03
C ARG A 266 -25.65 -4.61 -4.13
N GLY A 267 -24.52 -5.03 -4.71
CA GLY A 267 -23.33 -5.41 -3.96
C GLY A 267 -22.77 -4.30 -3.08
N ARG A 268 -22.84 -3.05 -3.53
CA ARG A 268 -22.49 -1.87 -2.72
C ARG A 268 -23.41 -1.71 -1.51
N GLN A 269 -24.71 -2.07 -1.63
CA GLN A 269 -25.62 -2.11 -0.49
C GLN A 269 -25.32 -3.29 0.44
N GLU A 270 -24.99 -4.48 -0.12
CA GLU A 270 -24.59 -5.64 0.69
C GLU A 270 -23.29 -5.36 1.48
N PHE A 271 -22.31 -4.67 0.88
CA PHE A 271 -21.09 -4.22 1.57
C PHE A 271 -21.40 -3.38 2.80
N ARG A 272 -22.40 -2.51 2.72
CA ARG A 272 -22.91 -1.74 3.86
C ARG A 272 -23.65 -2.64 4.86
N THR A 273 -24.61 -3.45 4.38
CA THR A 273 -25.49 -4.26 5.22
C THR A 273 -24.72 -5.31 6.01
N MET A 274 -23.67 -5.86 5.45
CA MET A 274 -22.80 -6.84 6.10
C MET A 274 -21.78 -6.22 7.07
N GLY A 275 -21.73 -4.88 7.18
CA GLY A 275 -20.88 -4.18 8.15
C GLY A 275 -19.43 -3.94 7.67
N CYS A 276 -19.10 -4.19 6.40
CA CYS A 276 -17.74 -4.00 5.89
C CYS A 276 -17.28 -2.53 5.98
N LEU A 277 -18.24 -1.57 5.97
CA LEU A 277 -17.95 -0.13 6.07
C LEU A 277 -17.33 0.30 7.40
N SER A 278 -17.43 -0.49 8.44
CA SER A 278 -16.91 -0.12 9.76
C SER A 278 -15.38 0.02 9.77
N CYS A 279 -14.69 -0.76 8.93
CA CYS A 279 -13.25 -0.66 8.69
C CYS A 279 -12.94 -0.09 7.29
N HIS A 280 -13.60 -0.63 6.25
CA HIS A 280 -13.41 -0.20 4.87
C HIS A 280 -14.22 1.06 4.55
N THR A 281 -13.85 2.18 5.19
CA THR A 281 -14.44 3.50 4.94
C THR A 281 -14.34 3.87 3.45
N PRO A 282 -15.45 4.22 2.77
CA PRO A 282 -15.48 4.36 1.32
C PRO A 282 -14.54 5.41 0.76
N ALA A 283 -14.34 6.51 1.49
CA ALA A 283 -13.49 7.59 1.02
C ALA A 283 -12.82 8.33 2.18
N LEU A 284 -11.59 8.78 1.90
CA LEU A 284 -10.82 9.71 2.71
C LEU A 284 -10.64 11.02 1.94
N VAL A 285 -10.29 12.09 2.62
CA VAL A 285 -10.06 13.40 1.99
C VAL A 285 -8.64 13.87 2.28
N THR A 286 -7.88 14.19 1.22
CA THR A 286 -6.53 14.74 1.39
C THR A 286 -6.59 16.18 1.93
N GLY A 287 -5.57 16.56 2.65
CA GLY A 287 -5.44 17.92 3.19
C GLY A 287 -5.08 18.98 2.14
N PRO A 288 -4.92 20.25 2.59
CA PRO A 288 -4.30 21.28 1.77
C PRO A 288 -2.90 20.85 1.33
N ASN A 289 -2.61 20.91 0.02
CA ASN A 289 -1.34 20.48 -0.53
C ASN A 289 -0.86 21.45 -1.62
N LYS A 290 0.47 21.70 -1.65
CA LYS A 290 1.09 22.53 -2.71
C LYS A 290 1.06 21.84 -4.08
N VAL A 291 1.00 20.51 -4.10
CA VAL A 291 0.86 19.71 -5.31
C VAL A 291 -0.63 19.62 -5.65
N ARG A 292 -1.02 20.22 -6.77
CA ARG A 292 -2.44 20.29 -7.20
C ARG A 292 -3.10 18.91 -7.31
N ALA A 293 -2.32 17.93 -7.76
CA ALA A 293 -2.81 16.56 -7.89
C ALA A 293 -3.19 15.92 -6.55
N LEU A 294 -2.66 16.43 -5.43
CA LEU A 294 -2.88 15.93 -4.07
C LEU A 294 -3.75 16.87 -3.21
N ASP A 295 -4.07 18.08 -3.69
CA ASP A 295 -4.77 19.10 -2.87
C ASP A 295 -6.27 18.81 -2.78
N ARG A 296 -6.76 18.58 -1.57
CA ARG A 296 -8.18 18.39 -1.22
C ARG A 296 -8.93 17.41 -2.14
N LYS A 297 -8.32 16.25 -2.42
CA LYS A 297 -8.91 15.19 -3.25
C LYS A 297 -9.76 14.25 -2.39
N VAL A 298 -10.89 13.82 -2.94
CA VAL A 298 -11.64 12.69 -2.40
C VAL A 298 -11.01 11.41 -2.96
N VAL A 299 -10.59 10.52 -2.07
CA VAL A 299 -9.90 9.26 -2.40
C VAL A 299 -10.83 8.11 -2.06
N ALA A 300 -11.31 7.38 -3.06
CA ALA A 300 -12.15 6.20 -2.88
C ALA A 300 -11.30 4.99 -2.42
N ALA A 301 -10.73 5.10 -1.23
CA ALA A 301 -9.71 4.17 -0.73
C ALA A 301 -10.28 2.90 -0.10
N TYR A 302 -11.50 2.93 0.41
CA TYR A 302 -12.12 1.83 1.15
C TYR A 302 -11.22 1.33 2.29
N THR A 303 -10.74 2.25 3.11
CA THR A 303 -9.91 2.03 4.30
C THR A 303 -10.09 3.18 5.29
N ASP A 304 -9.92 2.92 6.55
CA ASP A 304 -9.78 3.93 7.59
C ASP A 304 -8.32 4.17 8.00
N LEU A 305 -7.38 3.35 7.50
CA LEU A 305 -5.96 3.33 7.84
C LEU A 305 -5.66 2.98 9.32
N LEU A 306 -6.64 2.42 10.03
CA LEU A 306 -6.51 2.03 11.42
C LEU A 306 -6.12 0.56 11.57
N LEU A 307 -5.64 0.19 12.75
CA LEU A 307 -5.41 -1.18 13.16
C LEU A 307 -6.69 -1.79 13.72
N HIS A 308 -6.99 -3.02 13.30
CA HIS A 308 -8.07 -3.84 13.83
C HIS A 308 -7.57 -5.23 14.18
N ASP A 309 -8.10 -5.80 15.27
CA ASP A 309 -7.77 -7.16 15.67
C ASP A 309 -8.49 -8.18 14.77
N MET A 310 -7.69 -8.91 13.99
CA MET A 310 -8.18 -9.94 13.07
C MET A 310 -8.22 -11.36 13.69
N GLY A 311 -8.04 -11.45 15.00
CA GLY A 311 -8.07 -12.70 15.74
C GLY A 311 -6.75 -13.50 15.72
N PRO A 312 -6.62 -14.46 16.64
CA PRO A 312 -5.37 -15.21 16.83
C PRO A 312 -5.00 -16.10 15.63
N GLU A 313 -5.99 -16.53 14.84
CA GLU A 313 -5.73 -17.34 13.63
C GLU A 313 -5.06 -16.56 12.51
N ARG A 314 -5.12 -15.24 12.57
CA ARG A 314 -4.44 -14.34 11.59
C ARG A 314 -3.20 -13.67 12.17
N ALA A 315 -2.86 -13.95 13.42
CA ALA A 315 -1.72 -13.33 14.07
C ALA A 315 -0.41 -13.66 13.34
N ASP A 316 0.42 -12.61 13.17
CA ASP A 316 1.81 -12.71 12.72
C ASP A 316 2.77 -12.15 13.79
N ILE A 317 3.62 -11.21 13.46
CA ILE A 317 4.51 -10.52 14.41
C ILE A 317 3.82 -9.28 15.00
N CYS A 318 4.29 -8.82 16.14
CA CYS A 318 4.03 -7.45 16.60
C CYS A 318 4.90 -6.44 15.83
N LEU A 319 4.51 -5.16 15.79
CA LEU A 319 5.33 -4.07 15.22
C LEU A 319 4.96 -2.72 15.83
N GLY A 320 5.89 -2.07 16.52
CA GLY A 320 5.60 -0.86 17.28
C GLY A 320 4.54 -1.13 18.34
N LEU A 321 3.41 -0.42 18.27
CA LEU A 321 2.27 -0.61 19.17
C LEU A 321 1.29 -1.69 18.70
N ALA A 322 1.41 -2.17 17.46
CA ALA A 322 0.52 -3.18 16.92
C ALA A 322 0.80 -4.56 17.52
N SER A 323 -0.23 -5.20 18.08
CA SER A 323 -0.15 -6.59 18.54
C SER A 323 -0.01 -7.57 17.35
N PRO A 324 0.32 -8.84 17.61
CA PRO A 324 0.40 -9.86 16.55
C PRO A 324 -0.87 -10.00 15.70
N SER A 325 -2.04 -9.89 16.27
CA SER A 325 -3.33 -10.06 15.57
C SER A 325 -3.89 -8.79 14.93
N GLU A 326 -3.27 -7.62 15.19
CA GLU A 326 -3.74 -6.36 14.62
C GLU A 326 -3.10 -6.04 13.27
N PHE A 327 -3.94 -5.60 12.32
CA PHE A 327 -3.51 -5.20 10.98
C PHE A 327 -4.22 -3.92 10.56
N ARG A 328 -3.51 -3.10 9.78
CA ARG A 328 -4.10 -1.95 9.12
C ARG A 328 -5.16 -2.41 8.12
N THR A 329 -6.32 -1.74 8.11
CA THR A 329 -7.31 -1.93 7.05
C THR A 329 -6.66 -1.68 5.70
N GLU A 330 -6.56 -2.72 4.87
CA GLU A 330 -5.98 -2.61 3.53
C GLU A 330 -6.87 -1.75 2.63
N PRO A 331 -6.31 -0.77 1.88
CA PRO A 331 -7.05 -0.07 0.83
C PRO A 331 -7.55 -1.04 -0.23
N LEU A 332 -8.76 -0.82 -0.76
CA LEU A 332 -9.32 -1.67 -1.80
C LEU A 332 -9.22 -1.05 -3.21
N MET A 333 -8.39 -0.02 -3.37
CA MET A 333 -8.10 0.58 -4.68
C MET A 333 -7.34 -0.43 -5.54
N GLY A 334 -7.90 -0.81 -6.69
CA GLY A 334 -7.24 -1.80 -7.55
C GLY A 334 -7.44 -3.26 -7.13
N LEU A 335 -8.31 -3.55 -6.15
CA LEU A 335 -8.58 -4.90 -5.64
C LEU A 335 -8.80 -5.95 -6.73
N ARG A 336 -9.37 -5.57 -7.88
CA ARG A 336 -9.61 -6.48 -9.01
C ARG A 336 -8.34 -7.05 -9.63
N PHE A 337 -7.18 -6.44 -9.40
CA PHE A 337 -5.89 -6.89 -9.92
C PHE A 337 -5.15 -7.80 -8.94
N ALA A 338 -5.54 -7.80 -7.67
CA ALA A 338 -4.89 -8.62 -6.67
C ALA A 338 -5.08 -10.12 -6.95
N LYS A 339 -4.00 -10.89 -6.89
CA LYS A 339 -3.98 -12.36 -7.00
C LYS A 339 -3.90 -13.01 -5.63
N HIS A 340 -3.24 -12.36 -4.69
CA HIS A 340 -3.07 -12.78 -3.32
C HIS A 340 -3.71 -11.77 -2.39
N PHE A 341 -4.46 -12.24 -1.41
CA PHE A 341 -5.20 -11.41 -0.47
C PHE A 341 -4.75 -11.72 0.96
N LEU A 342 -5.02 -10.77 1.87
CA LEU A 342 -4.51 -10.70 3.23
C LEU A 342 -3.01 -10.38 3.26
N HIS A 343 -2.46 -10.18 4.47
CA HIS A 343 -1.06 -9.79 4.65
C HIS A 343 -0.07 -10.89 4.23
N ASP A 344 -0.50 -12.15 4.30
CA ASP A 344 0.30 -13.36 4.10
C ASP A 344 -0.03 -14.10 2.79
N GLY A 345 -0.94 -13.57 1.98
CA GLY A 345 -1.38 -14.22 0.74
C GLY A 345 -2.19 -15.49 0.95
N ALA A 346 -2.73 -15.72 2.15
CA ALA A 346 -3.47 -16.95 2.50
C ALA A 346 -4.74 -17.17 1.69
N ALA A 347 -5.24 -16.16 0.99
CA ALA A 347 -6.39 -16.27 0.10
C ALA A 347 -5.99 -15.92 -1.34
N THR A 348 -6.56 -16.67 -2.31
CA THR A 348 -6.39 -16.46 -3.76
C THR A 348 -7.67 -15.99 -4.43
N THR A 349 -8.72 -15.78 -3.66
CA THR A 349 -9.99 -15.22 -4.14
C THR A 349 -10.54 -14.23 -3.10
N ILE A 350 -11.29 -13.23 -3.57
CA ILE A 350 -11.98 -12.28 -2.69
C ILE A 350 -12.91 -13.01 -1.70
N GLU A 351 -13.60 -14.06 -2.16
CA GLU A 351 -14.47 -14.86 -1.31
C GLU A 351 -13.71 -15.53 -0.17
N GLN A 352 -12.57 -16.17 -0.45
CA GLN A 352 -11.71 -16.75 0.58
C GLN A 352 -11.19 -15.68 1.54
N ALA A 353 -10.78 -14.52 1.04
CA ALA A 353 -10.35 -13.42 1.89
C ALA A 353 -11.43 -13.01 2.89
N ILE A 354 -12.67 -12.84 2.44
CA ILE A 354 -13.81 -12.53 3.33
C ILE A 354 -14.03 -13.65 4.37
N GLN A 355 -13.94 -14.92 3.96
CA GLN A 355 -14.11 -16.07 4.86
C GLN A 355 -13.03 -16.17 5.94
N LEU A 356 -11.83 -15.63 5.65
CA LEU A 356 -10.71 -15.61 6.58
C LEU A 356 -10.69 -14.38 7.51
N HIS A 357 -11.61 -13.44 7.34
CA HIS A 357 -11.77 -12.34 8.30
C HIS A 357 -12.22 -12.90 9.66
N ALA A 358 -11.54 -12.49 10.73
CA ALA A 358 -11.80 -12.97 12.10
C ALA A 358 -11.74 -11.79 13.10
N GLY A 359 -11.65 -12.03 14.38
CA GLY A 359 -11.59 -10.98 15.40
C GLY A 359 -12.75 -9.99 15.27
N GLU A 360 -12.45 -8.69 15.17
CA GLU A 360 -13.45 -7.62 15.01
C GLU A 360 -14.28 -7.78 13.73
N ALA A 361 -13.72 -8.36 12.67
CA ALA A 361 -14.42 -8.57 11.40
C ALA A 361 -15.28 -9.87 11.38
N ALA A 362 -15.27 -10.69 12.44
CA ALA A 362 -15.97 -11.98 12.47
C ALA A 362 -17.47 -11.85 12.20
N ARG A 363 -18.12 -10.79 12.71
CA ARG A 363 -19.54 -10.54 12.48
C ARG A 363 -19.84 -10.33 11.00
N SER A 364 -19.05 -9.51 10.31
CA SER A 364 -19.20 -9.22 8.88
C SER A 364 -18.97 -10.47 8.03
N ARG A 365 -17.93 -11.26 8.34
CA ARG A 365 -17.69 -12.58 7.75
C ARG A 365 -18.91 -13.51 7.92
N ASP A 366 -19.47 -13.61 9.12
CA ASP A 366 -20.58 -14.50 9.41
C ASP A 366 -21.84 -14.08 8.66
N TYR A 367 -22.08 -12.77 8.49
CA TYR A 367 -23.15 -12.28 7.61
C TYR A 367 -22.96 -12.75 6.18
N PHE A 368 -21.74 -12.57 5.63
CA PHE A 368 -21.43 -13.06 4.29
C PHE A 368 -21.62 -14.57 4.17
N VAL A 369 -21.08 -15.36 5.10
CA VAL A 369 -21.19 -16.84 5.05
C VAL A 369 -22.64 -17.30 5.04
N LYS A 370 -23.52 -16.67 5.81
CA LYS A 370 -24.95 -16.97 5.93
C LYS A 370 -25.82 -16.35 4.85
N ALA A 371 -25.30 -15.39 4.08
CA ALA A 371 -26.05 -14.70 3.02
C ALA A 371 -26.48 -15.67 1.91
N ASP A 372 -27.59 -15.35 1.26
CA ASP A 372 -28.02 -16.11 0.09
C ASP A 372 -27.07 -15.95 -1.10
N PRO A 373 -27.07 -16.88 -2.06
CA PRO A 373 -26.12 -16.85 -3.18
C PRO A 373 -26.20 -15.58 -4.02
N LYS A 374 -27.36 -14.91 -4.14
CA LYS A 374 -27.52 -13.68 -4.92
C LYS A 374 -26.86 -12.49 -4.20
N ALA A 375 -27.01 -12.40 -2.87
CA ALA A 375 -26.35 -11.38 -2.06
C ALA A 375 -24.81 -11.54 -2.13
N LYS A 376 -24.30 -12.77 -2.03
CA LYS A 376 -22.86 -13.07 -2.21
C LYS A 376 -22.36 -12.65 -3.60
N ALA A 377 -23.06 -13.07 -4.65
CA ALA A 377 -22.70 -12.73 -6.03
C ALA A 377 -22.69 -11.20 -6.24
N ALA A 378 -23.68 -10.49 -5.73
CA ALA A 378 -23.78 -9.04 -5.79
C ALA A 378 -22.59 -8.38 -5.08
N LEU A 379 -22.26 -8.78 -3.84
CA LEU A 379 -21.10 -8.26 -3.11
C LEU A 379 -19.81 -8.48 -3.89
N LEU A 380 -19.59 -9.69 -4.42
CA LEU A 380 -18.39 -10.01 -5.20
C LEU A 380 -18.34 -9.19 -6.51
N ALA A 381 -19.48 -8.93 -7.17
CA ALA A 381 -19.53 -8.07 -8.35
C ALA A 381 -19.14 -6.62 -8.03
N PHE A 382 -19.53 -6.10 -6.88
CA PHE A 382 -19.09 -4.79 -6.39
C PHE A 382 -17.58 -4.78 -6.13
N LEU A 383 -17.06 -5.71 -5.33
CA LEU A 383 -15.64 -5.78 -4.97
C LEU A 383 -14.74 -5.95 -6.18
N LYS A 384 -15.15 -6.73 -7.17
CA LYS A 384 -14.43 -6.88 -8.46
C LYS A 384 -14.47 -5.62 -9.32
N SER A 385 -15.25 -4.62 -8.98
CA SER A 385 -15.25 -3.32 -9.68
C SER A 385 -14.19 -2.36 -9.13
N LEU A 386 -13.66 -2.62 -7.92
CA LEU A 386 -12.63 -1.83 -7.24
C LEU A 386 -11.19 -2.18 -7.70
#